data_8a0070256cc1a757b8e8f5cdc8bb23b0
#
_entry.id   8a0070256cc1a757b8e8f5cdc8bb23b0
#
_cell.length_a   1.000
_cell.length_b   1.000
_cell.length_c   1.000
_cell.angle_alpha   90.00
_cell.angle_beta   90.00
_cell.angle_gamma   90.00
#
_symmetry.space_group_name_H-M   'P 1'
#
loop_
_entity.id
_entity.type
_entity.pdbx_description
1 polymer ?
#
loop_
_entity_poly.entity_id
_entity_poly.type
_entity_poly.pdbx_seq_one_letter_code
_entity_poly.pdbx_strand_id
1 'polypeptide(L)'
;MKKSLKFLILAGMVMMLIALAACGSDSDEEANASDDESTEETSGSEDSSSEDEASSDAEEETSSESEELEGSVLIDGSGTVYPLMAQLAENYMMNEQQGVSVEVSRAGTSAGFEKFLAEGGTDFNDASREIKEEEQAKAEELGIDVKELKVALDGLTIVTHPDNDWATELTTDQVVDIFLADGGITTWSDINSDWPDEEIQTYGPNENHGTYEFFYENILEEQDLREDVNLQQEYSTLVTLISEDVNSIGFFGFGYYDNNKDKVQAVSIDFGDGPVEPSLDTIDENGDYAGFTRPVFTYLNVNNAQEKPQVLDYAIYVMDSVNDVAGETGFAPIPQEEADQLKAELEELK
;
A
#
# COMPACT_ATOMS: atom_id res chain seq x y z
N MET A 1 -36.20 1.49 -44.10
CA MET A 1 -36.97 0.22 -44.30
C MET A 1 -36.27 -0.80 -43.43
N LYS A 2 -36.83 -1.10 -42.23
CA LYS A 2 -37.56 -2.31 -41.89
C LYS A 2 -36.65 -3.56 -42.00
N LYS A 3 -36.42 -4.42 -41.07
CA LYS A 3 -37.06 -4.85 -39.81
C LYS A 3 -36.12 -5.92 -39.22
N SER A 4 -35.95 -5.91 -37.91
CA SER A 4 -36.11 -7.03 -36.96
C SER A 4 -35.64 -8.43 -37.40
N LEU A 5 -34.71 -8.97 -36.64
CA LEU A 5 -34.78 -10.37 -36.23
C LEU A 5 -34.35 -10.48 -34.78
N LYS A 6 -35.34 -10.39 -33.90
CA LYS A 6 -35.30 -10.93 -32.53
C LYS A 6 -35.75 -12.38 -32.64
N PHE A 7 -35.30 -13.19 -31.71
CA PHE A 7 -35.77 -14.53 -31.34
C PHE A 7 -34.90 -15.72 -31.77
N LEU A 8 -34.68 -16.45 -30.75
CA LEU A 8 -34.21 -17.82 -30.52
C LEU A 8 -32.73 -17.91 -30.15
N ILE A 9 -32.41 -18.09 -28.86
CA ILE A 9 -32.40 -19.39 -28.20
C ILE A 9 -32.48 -19.19 -26.69
N LEU A 10 -33.65 -19.49 -26.18
CA LEU A 10 -33.88 -19.86 -24.79
C LEU A 10 -34.10 -21.38 -24.85
N ALA A 11 -33.14 -22.19 -24.39
CA ALA A 11 -33.35 -23.56 -23.94
C ALA A 11 -32.00 -24.28 -23.78
N GLY A 12 -31.66 -24.60 -22.57
CA GLY A 12 -30.41 -25.37 -22.25
C GLY A 12 -30.08 -25.35 -20.78
N MET A 13 -31.07 -25.07 -19.93
CA MET A 13 -30.99 -25.34 -18.49
C MET A 13 -31.63 -26.72 -18.29
N VAL A 14 -30.98 -27.58 -17.56
CA VAL A 14 -31.50 -28.65 -16.72
C VAL A 14 -30.63 -29.91 -16.77
N MET A 15 -30.23 -30.30 -15.57
CA MET A 15 -29.79 -31.61 -15.07
C MET A 15 -28.32 -32.03 -15.22
N MET A 16 -27.60 -31.96 -14.12
CA MET A 16 -27.07 -33.18 -13.48
C MET A 16 -26.73 -32.90 -12.02
N LEU A 17 -27.74 -33.05 -11.19
CA LEU A 17 -27.68 -33.43 -9.78
C LEU A 17 -27.80 -34.96 -9.71
N ILE A 18 -27.24 -35.56 -8.62
CA ILE A 18 -27.38 -36.99 -8.18
C ILE A 18 -26.09 -37.77 -8.48
N ALA A 19 -25.35 -38.33 -7.52
CA ALA A 19 -25.62 -39.03 -6.28
C ALA A 19 -24.29 -39.09 -5.48
N LEU A 20 -24.18 -38.81 -4.22
CA LEU A 20 -24.64 -39.52 -2.99
C LEU A 20 -24.41 -41.02 -2.93
N ALA A 21 -23.80 -41.34 -1.86
CA ALA A 21 -23.83 -42.59 -1.10
C ALA A 21 -22.63 -43.51 -1.37
N ALA A 22 -21.87 -43.86 -0.43
CA ALA A 22 -22.03 -44.39 0.92
C ALA A 22 -21.36 -45.74 1.01
N CYS A 23 -20.91 -46.07 2.20
CA CYS A 23 -20.53 -47.37 2.76
C CYS A 23 -19.16 -47.90 2.27
N GLY A 24 -18.28 -48.31 3.12
CA GLY A 24 -18.29 -48.71 4.51
C GLY A 24 -17.42 -49.95 4.68
N SER A 25 -16.94 -50.13 5.86
CA SER A 25 -16.42 -51.40 6.43
C SER A 25 -15.05 -51.87 5.96
N ASP A 26 -14.24 -52.09 6.80
CA ASP A 26 -13.89 -52.86 7.95
C ASP A 26 -12.53 -53.54 7.82
N SER A 27 -11.93 -53.61 8.90
CA SER A 27 -11.14 -54.60 9.63
C SER A 27 -9.63 -54.30 9.72
N ASP A 28 -9.28 -53.99 10.94
CA ASP A 28 -8.65 -54.82 11.99
C ASP A 28 -7.16 -55.05 11.77
N GLU A 29 -6.44 -54.86 12.69
CA GLU A 29 -5.87 -55.31 13.96
C GLU A 29 -4.40 -54.91 13.99
N GLU A 30 -3.70 -54.69 14.99
CA GLU A 30 -3.64 -54.85 16.45
C GLU A 30 -2.49 -54.01 16.99
N ALA A 31 -2.69 -53.32 18.04
CA ALA A 31 -2.22 -53.49 19.40
C ALA A 31 -0.70 -53.69 19.64
N ASN A 32 -0.11 -52.78 20.40
CA ASN A 32 0.44 -53.19 21.68
C ASN A 32 0.73 -52.00 22.61
N ALA A 33 0.24 -52.13 23.81
CA ALA A 33 0.36 -51.32 24.98
C ALA A 33 1.65 -51.65 25.77
N SER A 34 2.07 -50.70 26.58
CA SER A 34 2.54 -50.83 27.97
C SER A 34 2.85 -49.43 28.46
N ASP A 35 2.08 -48.84 29.36
CA ASP A 35 2.00 -49.08 30.80
C ASP A 35 3.32 -48.90 31.54
N ASP A 36 3.35 -47.87 32.41
CA ASP A 36 3.57 -47.95 33.87
C ASP A 36 3.54 -46.51 34.45
N GLU A 37 2.58 -46.15 35.18
CA GLU A 37 2.35 -45.97 36.62
C GLU A 37 3.62 -45.57 37.40
N SER A 38 3.65 -44.61 38.28
CA SER A 38 2.88 -44.22 39.42
C SER A 38 3.66 -43.23 40.28
N THR A 39 2.93 -42.40 40.93
CA THR A 39 2.65 -42.09 42.33
C THR A 39 3.62 -41.17 43.07
N GLU A 40 2.98 -40.07 43.54
CA GLU A 40 2.77 -39.62 44.96
C GLU A 40 4.05 -39.45 45.81
N GLU A 41 4.20 -38.56 46.67
CA GLU A 41 3.45 -37.69 47.60
C GLU A 41 4.42 -36.75 48.35
N THR A 42 3.94 -35.64 48.75
CA THR A 42 3.72 -34.99 50.06
C THR A 42 4.89 -34.32 50.79
N SER A 43 4.52 -33.09 51.16
CA SER A 43 4.52 -32.55 52.53
C SER A 43 5.73 -31.83 53.10
N GLY A 44 5.43 -30.64 53.55
CA GLY A 44 5.71 -30.18 54.91
C GLY A 44 6.65 -29.00 55.01
N SER A 45 6.14 -27.81 55.17
CA SER A 45 5.91 -27.14 56.46
C SER A 45 7.11 -26.43 57.13
N GLU A 46 6.82 -25.16 57.43
CA GLU A 46 7.18 -24.31 58.57
C GLU A 46 8.44 -23.43 58.48
N ASP A 47 8.15 -22.14 58.38
CA ASP A 47 8.24 -21.07 59.40
C ASP A 47 9.65 -20.55 59.71
N SER A 48 9.85 -19.25 59.46
CA SER A 48 10.37 -18.32 60.46
C SER A 48 10.50 -16.91 59.90
N SER A 49 9.81 -16.00 60.55
CA SER A 49 9.82 -14.57 60.52
C SER A 49 11.19 -13.91 60.68
N SER A 50 11.42 -12.80 59.98
CA SER A 50 12.00 -11.60 60.59
C SER A 50 11.73 -10.34 59.75
N GLU A 51 11.14 -9.38 60.41
CA GLU A 51 10.93 -7.99 59.98
C GLU A 51 12.27 -7.31 59.76
N ASP A 52 12.35 -6.50 58.66
CA ASP A 52 13.19 -5.31 58.68
C ASP A 52 12.58 -4.25 57.73
N GLU A 53 12.26 -3.10 58.33
CA GLU A 53 11.72 -1.96 57.67
C GLU A 53 12.83 -1.27 56.85
N ALA A 54 12.58 -1.01 55.56
CA ALA A 54 13.25 -0.01 54.80
C ALA A 54 12.30 0.63 53.82
N SER A 55 12.02 1.89 54.08
CA SER A 55 11.44 2.92 53.25
C SER A 55 11.81 2.74 51.77
N SER A 56 10.82 2.55 50.92
CA SER A 56 10.96 2.77 49.48
C SER A 56 10.05 3.91 49.06
N ASP A 57 10.69 4.94 48.61
CA ASP A 57 10.15 5.99 47.76
C ASP A 57 9.36 5.30 46.61
N ALA A 58 8.07 5.49 46.62
CA ALA A 58 7.24 5.07 45.49
C ALA A 58 7.31 6.19 44.46
N GLU A 59 8.12 6.01 43.44
CA GLU A 59 7.88 6.67 42.16
C GLU A 59 6.52 6.18 41.67
N GLU A 60 5.52 7.06 41.69
CA GLU A 60 4.28 6.89 40.98
C GLU A 60 4.63 6.87 39.48
N GLU A 61 4.81 5.67 38.93
CA GLU A 61 4.57 5.46 37.52
C GLU A 61 3.08 5.69 37.29
N THR A 62 2.75 6.89 36.79
CA THR A 62 1.46 7.12 36.17
C THR A 62 1.40 6.30 34.89
N SER A 63 1.00 5.04 35.01
CA SER A 63 0.41 4.34 33.89
C SER A 63 -0.87 5.10 33.52
N SER A 64 -0.84 5.88 32.45
CA SER A 64 -2.07 6.31 31.81
C SER A 64 -2.76 5.02 31.37
N GLU A 65 -3.82 4.62 32.06
CA GLU A 65 -4.77 3.63 31.53
C GLU A 65 -5.32 4.26 30.25
N SER A 66 -4.80 3.83 29.10
CA SER A 66 -5.43 4.12 27.81
C SER A 66 -6.84 3.53 27.89
N GLU A 67 -7.87 4.35 27.66
CA GLU A 67 -9.24 3.84 27.55
C GLU A 67 -9.27 2.78 26.45
N GLU A 68 -9.75 1.57 26.77
CA GLU A 68 -9.98 0.54 25.77
C GLU A 68 -11.08 1.01 24.82
N LEU A 69 -10.71 1.22 23.56
CA LEU A 69 -11.65 1.61 22.50
C LEU A 69 -12.19 0.38 21.79
N GLU A 70 -13.40 0.49 21.29
CA GLU A 70 -14.08 -0.54 20.49
C GLU A 70 -14.66 0.08 19.21
N GLY A 71 -14.84 -0.75 18.17
CA GLY A 71 -15.49 -0.33 16.94
C GLY A 71 -14.62 -0.59 15.70
N SER A 72 -14.95 0.10 14.61
CA SER A 72 -14.22 -0.05 13.35
C SER A 72 -13.69 1.28 12.83
N VAL A 73 -12.59 1.19 12.08
CA VAL A 73 -12.00 2.24 11.25
C VAL A 73 -11.99 1.71 9.83
N LEU A 74 -12.57 2.44 8.88
CA LEU A 74 -12.69 2.04 7.49
C LEU A 74 -11.80 2.92 6.60
N ILE A 75 -10.89 2.29 5.88
CA ILE A 75 -9.92 2.93 4.99
C ILE A 75 -10.04 2.32 3.60
N ASP A 76 -10.06 3.13 2.56
CA ASP A 76 -9.93 2.66 1.17
C ASP A 76 -9.03 3.64 0.41
N GLY A 77 -8.61 3.29 -0.79
CA GLY A 77 -7.86 4.20 -1.63
C GLY A 77 -6.67 3.58 -2.34
N SER A 78 -5.55 4.28 -2.32
CA SER A 78 -4.36 3.99 -3.10
C SER A 78 -3.77 2.61 -2.84
N GLY A 79 -3.57 1.83 -3.91
CA GLY A 79 -2.81 0.59 -3.86
C GLY A 79 -1.32 0.81 -3.56
N THR A 80 -0.79 1.99 -3.90
CA THR A 80 0.59 2.39 -3.55
C THR A 80 0.75 2.55 -2.04
N VAL A 81 -0.17 3.26 -1.38
CA VAL A 81 -0.12 3.58 0.07
C VAL A 81 -0.52 2.38 0.94
N TYR A 82 -1.25 1.43 0.36
CA TYR A 82 -1.80 0.26 1.06
C TYR A 82 -0.77 -0.48 1.95
N PRO A 83 0.47 -0.80 1.52
CA PRO A 83 1.41 -1.53 2.37
C PRO A 83 1.73 -0.80 3.68
N LEU A 84 1.90 0.52 3.62
CA LEU A 84 2.16 1.37 4.77
C LEU A 84 0.98 1.38 5.74
N MET A 85 -0.23 1.67 5.23
CA MET A 85 -1.42 1.78 6.07
C MET A 85 -1.88 0.42 6.61
N ALA A 86 -1.69 -0.67 5.87
CA ALA A 86 -1.97 -2.02 6.34
C ALA A 86 -1.03 -2.43 7.49
N GLN A 87 0.26 -2.09 7.43
CA GLN A 87 1.22 -2.36 8.50
C GLN A 87 0.91 -1.54 9.74
N LEU A 88 0.58 -0.25 9.59
CA LEU A 88 0.14 0.61 10.69
C LEU A 88 -1.14 0.07 11.35
N ALA A 89 -2.11 -0.37 10.54
CA ALA A 89 -3.36 -0.96 11.02
C ALA A 89 -3.11 -2.24 11.84
N GLU A 90 -2.25 -3.13 11.34
CA GLU A 90 -1.88 -4.36 12.05
C GLU A 90 -1.20 -4.05 13.39
N ASN A 91 -0.22 -3.14 13.38
CA ASN A 91 0.50 -2.74 14.59
C ASN A 91 -0.45 -2.12 15.63
N TYR A 92 -1.35 -1.24 15.20
CA TYR A 92 -2.34 -0.62 16.07
C TYR A 92 -3.28 -1.63 16.73
N MET A 93 -3.87 -2.53 15.93
CA MET A 93 -4.76 -3.57 16.44
C MET A 93 -4.07 -4.57 17.38
N MET A 94 -2.78 -4.82 17.16
CA MET A 94 -2.05 -5.80 18.00
C MET A 94 -1.53 -5.18 19.30
N ASN A 95 -1.06 -3.94 19.26
CA ASN A 95 -0.26 -3.38 20.34
C ASN A 95 -0.97 -2.26 21.11
N GLU A 96 -1.89 -1.51 20.46
CA GLU A 96 -2.51 -0.33 21.05
C GLU A 96 -3.98 -0.58 21.45
N GLN A 97 -4.83 -0.95 20.48
CA GLN A 97 -6.28 -1.04 20.68
C GLN A 97 -6.85 -2.35 20.12
N GLN A 98 -6.76 -3.43 20.88
CA GLN A 98 -7.22 -4.76 20.47
C GLN A 98 -8.74 -4.87 20.29
N GLY A 99 -9.52 -3.94 20.81
CA GLY A 99 -10.97 -3.85 20.64
C GLY A 99 -11.41 -3.16 19.34
N VAL A 100 -10.46 -2.55 18.60
CA VAL A 100 -10.74 -1.82 17.37
C VAL A 100 -10.38 -2.68 16.15
N SER A 101 -11.27 -2.71 15.14
CA SER A 101 -11.00 -3.32 13.83
C SER A 101 -10.65 -2.23 12.82
N VAL A 102 -9.44 -2.25 12.27
CA VAL A 102 -9.04 -1.35 11.17
C VAL A 102 -9.05 -2.14 9.87
N GLU A 103 -9.91 -1.73 8.94
CA GLU A 103 -10.09 -2.38 7.64
C GLU A 103 -9.50 -1.50 6.55
N VAL A 104 -8.44 -1.99 5.88
CA VAL A 104 -7.74 -1.26 4.81
C VAL A 104 -8.02 -1.95 3.47
N SER A 105 -8.58 -1.19 2.53
CA SER A 105 -8.86 -1.61 1.14
C SER A 105 -8.02 -0.81 0.15
N ARG A 106 -7.91 -1.29 -1.11
CA ARG A 106 -7.04 -0.70 -2.14
C ARG A 106 -7.75 -0.59 -3.49
N ALA A 107 -8.85 0.16 -3.55
CA ALA A 107 -9.60 0.33 -4.80
C ALA A 107 -8.93 1.26 -5.82
N GLY A 108 -7.94 2.03 -5.39
CA GLY A 108 -7.29 3.13 -6.13
C GLY A 108 -7.67 4.49 -5.55
N THR A 109 -6.79 5.50 -5.72
CA THR A 109 -6.97 6.85 -5.14
C THR A 109 -8.32 7.46 -5.49
N SER A 110 -8.66 7.51 -6.78
CA SER A 110 -9.91 8.13 -7.27
C SER A 110 -11.15 7.35 -6.82
N ALA A 111 -11.13 6.01 -6.89
CA ALA A 111 -12.22 5.16 -6.42
C ALA A 111 -12.39 5.25 -4.88
N GLY A 112 -11.30 5.45 -4.15
CA GLY A 112 -11.32 5.72 -2.73
C GLY A 112 -12.00 7.06 -2.41
N PHE A 113 -11.67 8.13 -3.13
CA PHE A 113 -12.36 9.43 -2.98
C PHE A 113 -13.86 9.34 -3.31
N GLU A 114 -14.26 8.55 -4.31
CA GLU A 114 -15.68 8.33 -4.59
C GLU A 114 -16.43 7.72 -3.40
N LYS A 115 -15.81 6.79 -2.67
CA LYS A 115 -16.39 6.17 -1.48
C LYS A 115 -16.32 7.09 -0.26
N PHE A 116 -15.18 7.76 -0.05
CA PHE A 116 -14.94 8.69 1.04
C PHE A 116 -15.93 9.87 1.00
N LEU A 117 -16.17 10.42 -0.18
CA LEU A 117 -17.08 11.53 -0.46
C LEU A 117 -18.49 11.03 -0.77
N ALA A 118 -19.03 10.15 0.09
CA ALA A 118 -20.37 9.61 0.03
C ALA A 118 -21.03 9.63 1.41
N GLU A 119 -22.37 9.59 1.45
CA GLU A 119 -23.09 9.44 2.72
C GLU A 119 -22.76 8.10 3.39
N GLY A 120 -22.24 8.12 4.61
CA GLY A 120 -21.74 6.92 5.30
C GLY A 120 -20.45 6.35 4.67
N GLY A 121 -19.65 7.19 4.04
CA GLY A 121 -18.38 6.82 3.42
C GLY A 121 -17.31 6.37 4.43
N THR A 122 -16.12 6.07 3.90
CA THR A 122 -14.99 5.63 4.72
C THR A 122 -14.50 6.72 5.68
N ASP A 123 -13.79 6.32 6.72
CA ASP A 123 -13.21 7.24 7.70
C ASP A 123 -11.95 7.90 7.16
N PHE A 124 -11.23 7.14 6.30
CA PHE A 124 -10.04 7.61 5.62
C PHE A 124 -10.07 7.27 4.13
N ASN A 125 -9.34 8.07 3.36
CA ASN A 125 -8.97 7.76 1.97
C ASN A 125 -7.46 7.86 1.78
N ASP A 126 -6.82 6.76 1.44
CA ASP A 126 -5.40 6.73 1.08
C ASP A 126 -5.22 7.26 -0.35
N ALA A 127 -4.22 8.11 -0.54
CA ALA A 127 -4.00 8.77 -1.82
C ALA A 127 -2.52 8.91 -2.17
N SER A 128 -2.19 8.69 -3.43
CA SER A 128 -0.86 8.90 -3.99
C SER A 128 -0.78 10.18 -4.84
N ARG A 129 -1.67 11.11 -4.58
CA ARG A 129 -1.73 12.49 -5.07
C ARG A 129 -2.52 13.36 -4.10
N GLU A 130 -2.42 14.65 -4.25
CA GLU A 130 -3.29 15.59 -3.54
C GLU A 130 -4.77 15.43 -3.98
N ILE A 131 -5.67 15.84 -3.08
CA ILE A 131 -7.10 15.93 -3.38
C ILE A 131 -7.35 16.95 -4.50
N LYS A 132 -8.16 16.58 -5.50
CA LYS A 132 -8.50 17.48 -6.61
C LYS A 132 -9.49 18.56 -6.17
N GLU A 133 -9.46 19.70 -6.87
CA GLU A 133 -10.42 20.81 -6.61
C GLU A 133 -11.88 20.36 -6.67
N GLU A 134 -12.22 19.45 -7.58
CA GLU A 134 -13.58 18.89 -7.73
C GLU A 134 -13.97 17.96 -6.57
N GLU A 135 -12.99 17.21 -6.03
CA GLU A 135 -13.18 16.35 -4.86
C GLU A 135 -13.34 17.21 -3.59
N GLN A 136 -12.54 18.26 -3.44
CA GLN A 136 -12.67 19.22 -2.36
C GLN A 136 -14.02 19.94 -2.39
N ALA A 137 -14.45 20.41 -3.56
CA ALA A 137 -15.76 21.05 -3.74
C ALA A 137 -16.91 20.09 -3.39
N LYS A 138 -16.79 18.81 -3.72
CA LYS A 138 -17.77 17.79 -3.35
C LYS A 138 -17.79 17.53 -1.83
N ALA A 139 -16.62 17.53 -1.17
CA ALA A 139 -16.55 17.45 0.28
C ALA A 139 -17.33 18.60 0.96
N GLU A 140 -17.09 19.83 0.49
CA GLU A 140 -17.81 21.03 0.98
C GLU A 140 -19.33 20.93 0.77
N GLU A 141 -19.78 20.45 -0.41
CA GLU A 141 -21.21 20.25 -0.71
C GLU A 141 -21.86 19.23 0.26
N LEU A 142 -21.13 18.18 0.61
CA LEU A 142 -21.60 17.14 1.55
C LEU A 142 -21.42 17.52 3.01
N GLY A 143 -20.75 18.64 3.32
CA GLY A 143 -20.42 19.05 4.68
C GLY A 143 -19.41 18.14 5.37
N ILE A 144 -18.57 17.47 4.59
CA ILE A 144 -17.45 16.65 5.07
C ILE A 144 -16.25 17.57 5.27
N ASP A 145 -15.80 17.67 6.52
CA ASP A 145 -14.54 18.34 6.87
C ASP A 145 -13.38 17.36 6.63
N VAL A 146 -12.51 17.71 5.69
CA VAL A 146 -11.42 16.85 5.23
C VAL A 146 -10.09 17.37 5.76
N LYS A 147 -9.34 16.51 6.45
CA LYS A 147 -7.97 16.79 6.87
C LYS A 147 -6.98 15.93 6.10
N GLU A 148 -6.08 16.60 5.41
CA GLU A 148 -4.95 15.98 4.74
C GLU A 148 -3.86 15.63 5.75
N LEU A 149 -3.36 14.39 5.68
CA LEU A 149 -2.27 13.88 6.46
C LEU A 149 -1.22 13.31 5.48
N LYS A 150 -0.11 14.00 5.30
CA LYS A 150 1.03 13.45 4.56
C LYS A 150 1.64 12.33 5.40
N VAL A 151 1.73 11.14 4.83
CA VAL A 151 2.18 9.94 5.56
C VAL A 151 3.55 9.43 5.14
N ALA A 152 4.00 9.73 3.91
CA ALA A 152 5.32 9.33 3.44
C ALA A 152 5.68 10.01 2.12
N LEU A 153 6.90 9.75 1.63
CA LEU A 153 7.35 10.09 0.28
C LEU A 153 7.52 8.79 -0.53
N ASP A 154 6.95 8.76 -1.73
CA ASP A 154 7.09 7.67 -2.69
C ASP A 154 7.97 8.11 -3.87
N GLY A 155 8.89 7.24 -4.28
CA GLY A 155 9.68 7.42 -5.49
C GLY A 155 9.06 6.63 -6.65
N LEU A 156 8.68 7.30 -7.73
CA LEU A 156 8.33 6.62 -8.96
C LEU A 156 9.59 5.97 -9.52
N THR A 157 9.59 4.65 -9.62
CA THR A 157 10.75 3.87 -10.03
C THR A 157 10.53 3.29 -11.42
N ILE A 158 11.45 3.60 -12.34
CA ILE A 158 11.53 2.95 -13.65
C ILE A 158 12.30 1.66 -13.47
N VAL A 159 11.77 0.56 -14.00
CA VAL A 159 12.33 -0.77 -13.82
C VAL A 159 12.45 -1.52 -15.13
N THR A 160 13.46 -2.39 -15.21
CA THR A 160 13.69 -3.31 -16.33
C THR A 160 13.93 -4.73 -15.82
N HIS A 161 14.06 -5.68 -16.76
CA HIS A 161 14.48 -7.04 -16.43
C HIS A 161 15.92 -7.06 -15.88
N PRO A 162 16.26 -7.90 -14.90
CA PRO A 162 17.60 -7.93 -14.29
C PRO A 162 18.76 -8.23 -15.27
N ASP A 163 18.47 -8.94 -16.36
CA ASP A 163 19.47 -9.24 -17.41
C ASP A 163 19.54 -8.15 -18.50
N ASN A 164 18.78 -7.05 -18.38
CA ASN A 164 18.91 -5.88 -19.24
C ASN A 164 20.12 -5.06 -18.78
N ASP A 165 21.27 -5.33 -19.34
CA ASP A 165 22.56 -4.71 -18.97
C ASP A 165 22.90 -3.44 -19.76
N TRP A 166 21.99 -3.00 -20.66
CA TRP A 166 22.21 -1.83 -21.52
C TRP A 166 21.40 -0.60 -21.06
N ALA A 167 20.16 -0.73 -20.60
CA ALA A 167 19.31 0.40 -20.18
C ALA A 167 19.32 0.59 -18.66
N THR A 168 20.50 0.61 -18.05
CA THR A 168 20.69 0.81 -16.60
C THR A 168 20.61 2.28 -16.18
N GLU A 169 20.76 3.19 -17.14
CA GLU A 169 20.69 4.64 -16.96
C GLU A 169 19.89 5.24 -18.11
N LEU A 170 18.93 6.10 -17.81
CA LEU A 170 18.14 6.86 -18.80
C LEU A 170 18.01 8.32 -18.35
N THR A 171 17.89 9.24 -19.31
CA THR A 171 17.46 10.60 -18.99
C THR A 171 15.94 10.68 -18.82
N THR A 172 15.45 11.71 -18.16
CA THR A 172 14.01 11.98 -18.07
C THR A 172 13.36 12.02 -19.46
N ASP A 173 13.99 12.72 -20.44
CA ASP A 173 13.49 12.82 -21.81
C ASP A 173 13.37 11.43 -22.46
N GLN A 174 14.37 10.53 -22.27
CA GLN A 174 14.31 9.19 -22.81
C GLN A 174 13.18 8.36 -22.19
N VAL A 175 12.94 8.49 -20.88
CA VAL A 175 11.80 7.84 -20.22
C VAL A 175 10.50 8.35 -20.83
N VAL A 176 10.34 9.66 -20.98
CA VAL A 176 9.17 10.27 -21.62
C VAL A 176 8.99 9.72 -23.05
N ASP A 177 10.01 9.78 -23.89
CA ASP A 177 9.94 9.35 -25.29
C ASP A 177 9.64 7.85 -25.47
N ILE A 178 9.99 6.99 -24.48
CA ILE A 178 9.63 5.57 -24.49
C ILE A 178 8.12 5.36 -24.30
N PHE A 179 7.50 6.14 -23.42
CA PHE A 179 6.09 5.94 -23.03
C PHE A 179 5.11 6.85 -23.78
N LEU A 180 5.60 7.91 -24.44
CA LEU A 180 4.77 8.88 -25.13
C LEU A 180 4.28 8.36 -26.49
N ALA A 181 3.03 8.66 -26.85
CA ALA A 181 2.43 8.25 -28.12
C ALA A 181 3.24 8.71 -29.36
N ASP A 182 3.77 9.91 -29.32
CA ASP A 182 4.58 10.52 -30.38
C ASP A 182 6.09 10.59 -30.04
N GLY A 183 6.54 9.87 -29.01
CA GLY A 183 7.93 9.93 -28.53
C GLY A 183 8.98 9.36 -29.47
N GLY A 184 8.56 8.47 -30.36
CA GLY A 184 9.38 7.98 -31.47
C GLY A 184 10.42 6.90 -31.10
N ILE A 185 10.57 6.52 -29.84
CA ILE A 185 11.40 5.41 -29.37
C ILE A 185 10.54 4.14 -29.34
N THR A 186 10.92 3.15 -30.16
CA THR A 186 10.24 1.87 -30.25
C THR A 186 11.15 0.68 -29.99
N THR A 187 12.44 0.86 -30.29
CA THR A 187 13.50 -0.15 -30.06
C THR A 187 14.59 0.41 -29.14
N TRP A 188 15.34 -0.45 -28.48
CA TRP A 188 16.47 -0.02 -27.67
C TRP A 188 17.53 0.70 -28.49
N SER A 189 17.71 0.30 -29.77
CA SER A 189 18.65 0.94 -30.71
C SER A 189 18.24 2.37 -31.10
N ASP A 190 16.98 2.77 -30.92
CA ASP A 190 16.54 4.16 -31.12
C ASP A 190 17.13 5.11 -30.08
N ILE A 191 17.41 4.58 -28.86
CA ILE A 191 18.04 5.34 -27.77
C ILE A 191 19.56 5.38 -27.98
N ASN A 192 20.16 4.23 -28.26
CA ASN A 192 21.61 4.12 -28.50
C ASN A 192 21.85 3.01 -29.53
N SER A 193 22.50 3.38 -30.65
CA SER A 193 22.77 2.46 -31.76
C SER A 193 23.63 1.22 -31.41
N ASP A 194 24.27 1.21 -30.24
CA ASP A 194 25.04 0.09 -29.73
C ASP A 194 24.19 -0.91 -28.93
N TRP A 195 22.95 -0.55 -28.62
CA TRP A 195 21.98 -1.38 -27.90
C TRP A 195 21.23 -2.33 -28.85
N PRO A 196 20.51 -3.36 -28.35
CA PRO A 196 19.76 -4.29 -29.18
C PRO A 196 18.74 -3.60 -30.09
N ASP A 197 18.62 -4.08 -31.34
CA ASP A 197 17.57 -3.66 -32.28
C ASP A 197 16.30 -4.50 -32.04
N GLU A 198 15.82 -4.47 -30.79
CA GLU A 198 14.65 -5.21 -30.30
C GLU A 198 13.59 -4.23 -29.79
N GLU A 199 12.32 -4.60 -29.98
CA GLU A 199 11.17 -3.78 -29.58
C GLU A 199 11.06 -3.70 -28.06
N ILE A 200 10.86 -2.47 -27.53
CA ILE A 200 10.68 -2.22 -26.11
C ILE A 200 9.24 -2.59 -25.69
N GLN A 201 9.11 -3.50 -24.74
CA GLN A 201 7.83 -3.86 -24.15
C GLN A 201 7.55 -2.98 -22.93
N THR A 202 6.49 -2.15 -23.00
CA THR A 202 6.19 -1.14 -22.00
C THR A 202 5.06 -1.57 -21.06
N TYR A 203 5.24 -1.35 -19.75
CA TYR A 203 4.32 -1.75 -18.71
C TYR A 203 4.07 -0.63 -17.70
N GLY A 204 2.85 -0.57 -17.15
CA GLY A 204 2.52 0.40 -16.09
C GLY A 204 1.24 0.03 -15.33
N PRO A 205 0.98 0.67 -14.20
CA PRO A 205 -0.31 0.57 -13.52
C PRO A 205 -1.38 1.23 -14.39
N ASN A 206 -2.63 0.80 -14.23
CA ASN A 206 -3.73 1.40 -14.98
C ASN A 206 -4.18 2.75 -14.37
N GLU A 207 -5.11 3.42 -15.06
CA GLU A 207 -5.62 4.75 -14.75
C GLU A 207 -6.33 4.88 -13.38
N ASN A 208 -6.62 3.77 -12.69
CA ASN A 208 -7.19 3.81 -11.34
C ASN A 208 -6.12 4.00 -10.26
N HIS A 209 -4.83 3.96 -10.63
CA HIS A 209 -3.71 4.14 -9.71
C HIS A 209 -3.17 5.56 -9.75
N GLY A 210 -2.99 6.17 -8.58
CA GLY A 210 -2.33 7.47 -8.48
C GLY A 210 -0.89 7.48 -9.02
N THR A 211 -0.22 6.31 -9.14
CA THR A 211 1.08 6.20 -9.81
C THR A 211 0.96 6.47 -11.32
N TYR A 212 -0.13 5.98 -11.96
CA TYR A 212 -0.43 6.33 -13.35
C TYR A 212 -0.74 7.82 -13.47
N GLU A 213 -1.62 8.36 -12.59
CA GLU A 213 -1.98 9.78 -12.60
C GLU A 213 -0.73 10.66 -12.44
N PHE A 214 0.16 10.34 -11.48
CA PHE A 214 1.41 11.08 -11.30
C PHE A 214 2.32 11.01 -12.53
N PHE A 215 2.47 9.83 -13.14
CA PHE A 215 3.28 9.66 -14.36
C PHE A 215 2.69 10.47 -15.52
N TYR A 216 1.37 10.40 -15.73
CA TYR A 216 0.67 11.11 -16.77
C TYR A 216 0.71 12.64 -16.59
N GLU A 217 0.37 13.13 -15.39
CA GLU A 217 0.25 14.56 -15.11
C GLU A 217 1.62 15.25 -14.97
N ASN A 218 2.60 14.61 -14.32
CA ASN A 218 3.85 15.27 -13.96
C ASN A 218 5.05 14.87 -14.82
N ILE A 219 5.07 13.64 -15.36
CA ILE A 219 6.18 13.16 -16.18
C ILE A 219 5.88 13.33 -17.66
N LEU A 220 4.68 12.95 -18.10
CA LEU A 220 4.23 13.13 -19.49
C LEU A 220 3.57 14.48 -19.76
N GLU A 221 3.41 15.34 -18.74
CA GLU A 221 2.79 16.67 -18.88
C GLU A 221 1.40 16.62 -19.57
N GLU A 222 0.55 15.65 -19.15
CA GLU A 222 -0.79 15.36 -19.69
C GLU A 222 -0.80 14.96 -21.19
N GLN A 223 0.34 14.49 -21.72
CA GLN A 223 0.41 13.96 -23.08
C GLN A 223 0.06 12.47 -23.09
N ASP A 224 -0.56 12.00 -24.17
CA ASP A 224 -1.07 10.63 -24.27
C ASP A 224 0.05 9.58 -24.23
N LEU A 225 -0.15 8.52 -23.42
CA LEU A 225 0.67 7.32 -23.49
C LEU A 225 0.46 6.63 -24.85
N ARG A 226 1.48 5.89 -25.29
CA ARG A 226 1.33 5.02 -26.45
C ARG A 226 0.27 3.94 -26.17
N GLU A 227 -0.48 3.56 -27.21
CA GLU A 227 -1.62 2.65 -27.11
C GLU A 227 -1.23 1.22 -26.72
N ASP A 228 0.05 0.84 -26.91
CA ASP A 228 0.57 -0.50 -26.65
C ASP A 228 1.20 -0.68 -25.25
N VAL A 229 1.17 0.36 -24.40
CA VAL A 229 1.53 0.19 -22.98
C VAL A 229 0.59 -0.80 -22.31
N ASN A 230 1.15 -1.87 -21.78
CA ASN A 230 0.38 -2.91 -21.08
C ASN A 230 0.07 -2.46 -19.65
N LEU A 231 -1.10 -1.86 -19.46
CA LEU A 231 -1.56 -1.33 -18.18
C LEU A 231 -2.22 -2.42 -17.32
N GLN A 232 -1.82 -2.53 -16.05
CA GLN A 232 -2.28 -3.56 -15.13
C GLN A 232 -2.89 -2.99 -13.85
N GLN A 233 -3.91 -3.67 -13.31
CA GLN A 233 -4.52 -3.33 -12.02
C GLN A 233 -3.62 -3.75 -10.85
N GLU A 234 -2.92 -4.89 -10.95
CA GLU A 234 -2.14 -5.45 -9.87
C GLU A 234 -0.63 -5.25 -10.12
N TYR A 235 0.07 -4.61 -9.18
CA TYR A 235 1.52 -4.41 -9.27
C TYR A 235 2.33 -5.72 -9.32
N SER A 236 1.85 -6.78 -8.65
CA SER A 236 2.48 -8.11 -8.72
C SER A 236 2.48 -8.70 -10.13
N THR A 237 1.45 -8.36 -10.93
CA THR A 237 1.40 -8.73 -12.35
C THR A 237 2.44 -7.97 -13.15
N LEU A 238 2.65 -6.67 -12.88
CA LEU A 238 3.70 -5.88 -13.53
C LEU A 238 5.09 -6.44 -13.27
N VAL A 239 5.41 -6.75 -12.00
CA VAL A 239 6.69 -7.37 -11.64
C VAL A 239 6.89 -8.69 -12.39
N THR A 240 5.86 -9.53 -12.48
CA THR A 240 5.94 -10.81 -13.22
C THR A 240 6.22 -10.57 -14.70
N LEU A 241 5.45 -9.71 -15.36
CA LEU A 241 5.59 -9.44 -16.80
C LEU A 241 6.97 -8.85 -17.14
N ILE A 242 7.47 -7.93 -16.30
CA ILE A 242 8.80 -7.32 -16.50
C ILE A 242 9.92 -8.35 -16.28
N SER A 243 9.76 -9.27 -15.33
CA SER A 243 10.74 -10.32 -15.03
C SER A 243 10.77 -11.47 -16.05
N GLU A 244 9.84 -11.53 -16.99
CA GLU A 244 9.75 -12.58 -18.01
C GLU A 244 10.33 -12.17 -19.37
N ASP A 245 10.56 -10.87 -19.63
CA ASP A 245 11.07 -10.36 -20.89
C ASP A 245 12.24 -9.36 -20.69
N VAL A 246 13.42 -9.69 -21.23
CA VAL A 246 14.62 -8.86 -21.13
C VAL A 246 14.47 -7.50 -21.83
N ASN A 247 13.52 -7.37 -22.77
CA ASN A 247 13.21 -6.12 -23.47
C ASN A 247 12.13 -5.28 -22.79
N SER A 248 11.71 -5.65 -21.58
CA SER A 248 10.68 -4.94 -20.85
C SER A 248 11.23 -3.72 -20.10
N ILE A 249 10.38 -2.70 -20.00
CA ILE A 249 10.50 -1.55 -19.13
C ILE A 249 9.14 -1.21 -18.53
N GLY A 250 9.11 -0.81 -17.28
CA GLY A 250 7.87 -0.41 -16.62
C GLY A 250 8.10 0.60 -15.51
N PHE A 251 7.03 1.04 -14.88
CA PHE A 251 7.07 1.97 -13.76
C PHE A 251 6.07 1.62 -12.66
N PHE A 252 6.49 1.82 -11.41
CA PHE A 252 5.66 1.71 -10.21
C PHE A 252 6.37 2.36 -9.01
N GLY A 253 5.73 2.36 -7.83
CA GLY A 253 6.31 2.97 -6.62
C GLY A 253 7.52 2.19 -6.08
N PHE A 254 8.45 2.92 -5.47
CA PHE A 254 9.71 2.39 -4.94
C PHE A 254 9.54 1.19 -4.01
N GLY A 255 8.52 1.20 -3.16
CA GLY A 255 8.26 0.09 -2.25
C GLY A 255 8.01 -1.25 -2.93
N TYR A 256 7.36 -1.25 -4.10
CA TYR A 256 7.21 -2.46 -4.90
C TYR A 256 8.52 -2.91 -5.55
N TYR A 257 9.35 -1.97 -5.99
CA TYR A 257 10.69 -2.28 -6.48
C TYR A 257 11.55 -2.88 -5.35
N ASP A 258 11.64 -2.24 -4.21
CA ASP A 258 12.49 -2.66 -3.10
C ASP A 258 12.15 -4.08 -2.61
N ASN A 259 10.86 -4.40 -2.54
CA ASN A 259 10.37 -5.74 -2.20
C ASN A 259 10.54 -6.79 -3.31
N ASN A 260 10.91 -6.41 -4.54
CA ASN A 260 11.08 -7.30 -5.68
C ASN A 260 12.39 -7.09 -6.45
N LYS A 261 13.40 -6.47 -5.84
CA LYS A 261 14.72 -6.22 -6.44
C LYS A 261 15.53 -7.47 -6.79
N ASP A 262 15.04 -8.63 -6.42
CA ASP A 262 15.53 -9.92 -6.86
C ASP A 262 14.96 -10.36 -8.23
N LYS A 263 13.88 -9.69 -8.71
CA LYS A 263 13.16 -10.03 -9.96
C LYS A 263 13.24 -8.93 -11.01
N VAL A 264 13.40 -7.69 -10.59
CA VAL A 264 13.48 -6.51 -11.47
C VAL A 264 14.62 -5.61 -10.99
N GLN A 265 15.20 -4.81 -11.90
CA GLN A 265 16.21 -3.82 -11.54
C GLN A 265 15.69 -2.41 -11.77
N ALA A 266 16.09 -1.47 -10.90
CA ALA A 266 15.83 -0.06 -11.12
C ALA A 266 16.75 0.51 -12.19
N VAL A 267 16.20 1.48 -12.93
CA VAL A 267 16.97 2.33 -13.86
C VAL A 267 17.32 3.62 -13.13
N SER A 268 18.60 4.02 -13.15
CA SER A 268 19.04 5.33 -12.66
C SER A 268 18.57 6.42 -13.63
N ILE A 269 18.02 7.51 -13.08
CA ILE A 269 17.48 8.61 -13.89
C ILE A 269 18.43 9.82 -13.83
N ASP A 270 18.80 10.31 -14.99
CA ASP A 270 19.55 11.57 -15.11
C ASP A 270 18.57 12.75 -15.28
N PHE A 271 18.48 13.54 -14.22
CA PHE A 271 17.69 14.77 -14.18
C PHE A 271 18.46 16.00 -14.70
N GLY A 272 19.70 15.82 -15.22
CA GLY A 272 20.55 16.87 -15.78
C GLY A 272 21.87 17.09 -15.04
N ASP A 273 22.01 16.55 -13.82
CA ASP A 273 23.24 16.62 -13.01
C ASP A 273 23.95 15.25 -12.88
N GLY A 274 23.50 14.26 -13.64
CA GLY A 274 23.97 12.88 -13.65
C GLY A 274 22.95 11.88 -13.17
N PRO A 275 23.16 10.56 -13.43
CA PRO A 275 22.20 9.53 -13.08
C PRO A 275 22.10 9.33 -11.57
N VAL A 276 20.86 9.26 -11.07
CA VAL A 276 20.52 9.04 -9.66
C VAL A 276 19.71 7.74 -9.56
N GLU A 277 20.16 6.83 -8.70
CA GLU A 277 19.44 5.60 -8.39
C GLU A 277 18.33 5.90 -7.35
N PRO A 278 17.09 5.37 -7.54
CA PRO A 278 16.06 5.49 -6.53
C PRO A 278 16.44 4.73 -5.25
N SER A 279 16.40 5.39 -4.11
CA SER A 279 16.65 4.83 -2.79
C SER A 279 15.96 5.65 -1.72
N LEU A 280 15.81 5.12 -0.51
CA LEU A 280 15.23 5.89 0.61
C LEU A 280 16.03 7.16 0.95
N ASP A 281 17.32 7.20 0.60
CA ASP A 281 18.18 8.38 0.83
C ASP A 281 18.03 9.44 -0.27
N THR A 282 17.65 9.04 -1.50
CA THR A 282 17.51 9.94 -2.66
C THR A 282 16.08 10.40 -2.91
N ILE A 283 15.09 9.64 -2.40
CA ILE A 283 13.66 9.98 -2.48
C ILE A 283 13.35 11.04 -1.44
N ASP A 284 13.45 12.29 -1.84
CA ASP A 284 13.19 13.49 -1.04
C ASP A 284 12.64 14.58 -1.96
N GLU A 285 11.68 15.40 -1.50
CA GLU A 285 11.04 16.46 -2.30
C GLU A 285 12.03 17.53 -2.79
N ASN A 286 13.16 17.68 -2.13
CA ASN A 286 14.24 18.61 -2.47
C ASN A 286 15.56 17.88 -2.79
N GLY A 287 15.53 16.54 -2.86
CA GLY A 287 16.68 15.68 -3.11
C GLY A 287 17.01 15.50 -4.59
N ASP A 288 18.02 14.68 -4.85
CA ASP A 288 18.51 14.43 -6.20
C ASP A 288 17.49 13.65 -7.07
N TYR A 289 16.53 12.94 -6.44
CA TYR A 289 15.44 12.20 -7.10
C TYR A 289 14.09 12.94 -7.06
N ALA A 290 14.09 14.24 -6.71
CA ALA A 290 12.88 15.05 -6.54
C ALA A 290 11.95 15.05 -7.77
N GLY A 291 12.51 14.96 -8.99
CA GLY A 291 11.72 14.92 -10.22
C GLY A 291 10.77 13.72 -10.34
N PHE A 292 11.09 12.62 -9.64
CA PHE A 292 10.26 11.41 -9.59
C PHE A 292 9.80 11.08 -8.16
N THR A 293 9.92 12.01 -7.23
CA THR A 293 9.45 11.90 -5.86
C THR A 293 8.10 12.60 -5.71
N ARG A 294 7.19 12.00 -4.96
CA ARG A 294 5.89 12.57 -4.63
C ARG A 294 5.52 12.29 -3.19
N PRO A 295 4.81 13.19 -2.51
CA PRO A 295 4.17 12.89 -1.25
C PRO A 295 3.00 11.93 -1.45
N VAL A 296 2.76 11.10 -0.45
CA VAL A 296 1.57 10.26 -0.34
C VAL A 296 0.82 10.58 0.94
N PHE A 297 -0.49 10.41 0.90
CA PHE A 297 -1.39 10.95 1.90
C PHE A 297 -2.39 9.90 2.39
N THR A 298 -2.95 10.15 3.57
CA THR A 298 -4.27 9.66 3.96
C THR A 298 -5.15 10.86 4.33
N TYR A 299 -6.37 10.89 3.83
CA TYR A 299 -7.34 11.95 4.07
C TYR A 299 -8.33 11.52 5.12
N LEU A 300 -8.40 12.23 6.23
CA LEU A 300 -9.29 11.96 7.36
C LEU A 300 -10.61 12.69 7.22
N ASN A 301 -11.73 12.00 7.42
CA ASN A 301 -13.02 12.59 7.65
C ASN A 301 -13.12 13.07 9.11
N VAL A 302 -12.95 14.38 9.32
CA VAL A 302 -12.92 14.99 10.65
C VAL A 302 -14.26 14.81 11.38
N ASN A 303 -15.38 14.85 10.67
CA ASN A 303 -16.70 14.61 11.27
C ASN A 303 -16.76 13.20 11.89
N ASN A 304 -16.28 12.19 11.16
CA ASN A 304 -16.22 10.83 11.66
C ASN A 304 -15.26 10.71 12.86
N ALA A 305 -14.11 11.38 12.82
CA ALA A 305 -13.13 11.40 13.91
C ALA A 305 -13.71 12.01 15.20
N GLN A 306 -14.56 13.04 15.08
CA GLN A 306 -15.24 13.66 16.22
C GLN A 306 -16.39 12.80 16.79
N GLU A 307 -17.02 11.97 15.95
CA GLU A 307 -18.12 11.09 16.36
C GLU A 307 -17.66 9.72 16.84
N LYS A 308 -16.49 9.24 16.36
CA LYS A 308 -15.94 7.92 16.60
C LYS A 308 -14.55 8.05 17.24
N PRO A 309 -14.44 7.93 18.57
CA PRO A 309 -13.16 8.10 19.28
C PRO A 309 -12.03 7.23 18.73
N GLN A 310 -12.33 6.00 18.27
CA GLN A 310 -11.33 5.09 17.69
C GLN A 310 -10.76 5.60 16.36
N VAL A 311 -11.53 6.41 15.60
CA VAL A 311 -11.04 6.99 14.34
C VAL A 311 -10.00 8.08 14.60
N LEU A 312 -10.28 8.95 15.58
CA LEU A 312 -9.35 10.00 15.98
C LEU A 312 -8.08 9.41 16.63
N ASP A 313 -8.26 8.42 17.49
CA ASP A 313 -7.13 7.75 18.16
C ASP A 313 -6.21 7.07 17.13
N TYR A 314 -6.79 6.37 16.14
CA TYR A 314 -6.03 5.79 15.05
C TYR A 314 -5.31 6.85 14.19
N ALA A 315 -5.95 8.00 13.90
CA ALA A 315 -5.30 9.09 13.16
C ALA A 315 -4.06 9.62 13.90
N ILE A 316 -4.18 9.82 15.22
CA ILE A 316 -3.06 10.26 16.07
C ILE A 316 -1.94 9.20 16.08
N TYR A 317 -2.30 7.93 16.23
CA TYR A 317 -1.35 6.81 16.18
C TYR A 317 -0.61 6.76 14.85
N VAL A 318 -1.29 6.93 13.71
CA VAL A 318 -0.66 6.99 12.38
C VAL A 318 0.43 8.05 12.35
N MET A 319 0.15 9.28 12.78
CA MET A 319 1.15 10.35 12.76
C MET A 319 2.28 10.18 13.79
N ASP A 320 2.04 9.42 14.85
CA ASP A 320 3.08 9.08 15.84
C ASP A 320 4.05 8.01 15.33
N SER A 321 3.55 7.07 14.53
CA SER A 321 4.26 5.81 14.18
C SER A 321 4.68 5.74 12.71
N VAL A 322 4.19 6.62 11.84
CA VAL A 322 4.34 6.49 10.39
C VAL A 322 5.81 6.46 9.95
N ASN A 323 6.67 7.30 10.52
CA ASN A 323 8.08 7.34 10.15
C ASN A 323 8.86 6.09 10.59
N ASP A 324 8.43 5.41 11.64
CA ASP A 324 9.05 4.16 12.09
C ASP A 324 8.72 3.00 11.14
N VAL A 325 7.56 3.06 10.47
CA VAL A 325 7.06 2.00 9.57
C VAL A 325 7.38 2.27 8.09
N ALA A 326 7.56 3.53 7.71
CA ALA A 326 7.72 3.94 6.32
C ALA A 326 8.85 3.16 5.60
N GLY A 327 10.04 3.10 6.18
CA GLY A 327 11.20 2.43 5.58
C GLY A 327 11.00 0.93 5.37
N GLU A 328 10.29 0.26 6.29
CA GLU A 328 10.01 -1.19 6.18
C GLU A 328 9.01 -1.50 5.06
N THR A 329 8.19 -0.52 4.69
CA THR A 329 7.17 -0.62 3.64
C THR A 329 7.62 -0.01 2.31
N GLY A 330 8.88 0.46 2.24
CA GLY A 330 9.52 0.97 1.04
C GLY A 330 9.20 2.43 0.72
N PHE A 331 8.84 3.22 1.74
CA PHE A 331 8.65 4.66 1.63
C PHE A 331 9.77 5.42 2.33
N ALA A 332 10.12 6.60 1.83
CA ALA A 332 10.92 7.53 2.59
C ALA A 332 10.05 8.25 3.63
N PRO A 333 10.57 8.46 4.86
CA PRO A 333 9.84 9.14 5.91
C PRO A 333 9.64 10.63 5.58
N ILE A 334 8.56 11.22 6.10
CA ILE A 334 8.39 12.68 6.10
C ILE A 334 9.26 13.32 7.20
N PRO A 335 9.56 14.64 7.12
CA PRO A 335 10.21 15.34 8.21
C PRO A 335 9.51 15.13 9.55
N GLN A 336 10.26 14.78 10.61
CA GLN A 336 9.64 14.51 11.94
C GLN A 336 8.88 15.72 12.48
N GLU A 337 9.37 16.95 12.22
CA GLU A 337 8.66 18.18 12.61
C GLU A 337 7.26 18.27 11.95
N GLU A 338 7.12 17.80 10.71
CA GLU A 338 5.84 17.77 10.00
C GLU A 338 4.90 16.72 10.61
N ALA A 339 5.40 15.52 10.91
CA ALA A 339 4.63 14.47 11.58
C ALA A 339 4.14 14.94 12.97
N ASP A 340 5.03 15.54 13.76
CA ASP A 340 4.72 16.07 15.10
C ASP A 340 3.67 17.19 15.03
N GLN A 341 3.75 18.07 14.02
CA GLN A 341 2.77 19.14 13.81
C GLN A 341 1.39 18.55 13.46
N LEU A 342 1.32 17.63 12.51
CA LEU A 342 0.06 16.98 12.11
C LEU A 342 -0.59 16.22 13.28
N LYS A 343 0.24 15.53 14.08
CA LYS A 343 -0.21 14.88 15.32
C LYS A 343 -0.81 15.90 16.30
N ALA A 344 -0.13 17.01 16.56
CA ALA A 344 -0.62 18.04 17.47
C ALA A 344 -1.93 18.66 17.00
N GLU A 345 -2.10 18.88 15.69
CA GLU A 345 -3.36 19.36 15.10
C GLU A 345 -4.52 18.36 15.26
N LEU A 346 -4.24 17.05 15.23
CA LEU A 346 -5.22 16.00 15.50
C LEU A 346 -5.61 15.95 16.99
N GLU A 347 -4.65 16.16 17.88
CA GLU A 347 -4.90 16.20 19.32
C GLU A 347 -5.79 17.38 19.74
N GLU A 348 -5.82 18.48 18.97
CA GLU A 348 -6.73 19.60 19.17
C GLU A 348 -8.19 19.27 18.84
N LEU A 349 -8.45 18.15 18.14
CA LEU A 349 -9.80 17.67 17.81
C LEU A 349 -10.46 16.89 18.96
N LYS A 350 -9.68 16.50 20.01
CA LYS A 350 -10.21 15.85 21.23
C LYS A 350 -11.04 16.85 22.02
#